data_a1c0b7d395fc3fb59719f3a46ca97bc5
#
_entry.id   a1c0b7d395fc3fb59719f3a46ca97bc5
#
_cell.length_a   1.000
_cell.length_b   1.000
_cell.length_c   1.000
_cell.angle_alpha   90.00
_cell.angle_beta   90.00
_cell.angle_gamma   90.00
#
_symmetry.space_group_name_H-M   'P 1'
#
loop_
_entity.id
_entity.type
_entity.pdbx_description
1 polymer ?
#
loop_
_entity_poly.entity_id
_entity_poly.type
_entity_poly.pdbx_seq_one_letter_code
_entity_poly.pdbx_strand_id
1 'polypeptide(L)'
;MSVNAIEPADAQPVAQTQNSELIYRLEDRPPLPQTLFAACQHLLAMFVAVITPALLICQALGLPAQDTQHIISMSLFASGVASIIQIKAWGPVGSGLLSIQGTSFNFVAPLIMGGTALKTGGADVPTMMAALFGTLMLASCTEMVLSRILHLARRIIAPLVSGVVVMIIGLSLIQVGLTSIGGGYAAMSDNTFGAPKNLLLAGVVLAIIILLNRQRNPYLRVASLVIAMAAGYLLAWFMGMLPENNAPVSQDILMVPTPLYYGLGIDWNLLLPLMLVFMITSLETIGDITATSDVSEQPVSGPLYMKRLKGGVLANGLNSFVSAVFNTFPNSCFGQNNGVIQLTGVASRYVGFVVALMLIVLGLFPAVSGFVQHIPEPVLGGATLVMFGTIAASGVRIVSREPLNRRAILIIALSLAVGLGVSQQPQILQFAPEWVKNLLSSGIAAGGITAIVLNLILPPEKP
;
A
#
# COMPACT_ATOMS: atom_id res chain seq x y z
N MET A 1 63.91 -18.69 26.74
CA MET A 1 62.86 -17.76 27.17
C MET A 1 61.71 -17.90 26.21
N SER A 2 60.72 -18.60 26.66
CA SER A 2 59.53 -18.99 25.93
C SER A 2 58.50 -17.82 25.89
N VAL A 3 58.14 -17.37 24.71
CA VAL A 3 57.06 -16.43 24.49
C VAL A 3 55.74 -17.22 24.44
N ASN A 4 54.91 -17.05 25.45
CA ASN A 4 53.56 -17.60 25.51
C ASN A 4 52.67 -16.89 24.48
N ALA A 5 52.15 -17.66 23.49
CA ALA A 5 51.08 -17.24 22.63
C ALA A 5 49.79 -17.18 23.45
N ILE A 6 49.16 -16.02 23.46
CA ILE A 6 47.81 -15.82 24.05
C ILE A 6 46.81 -16.27 22.95
N GLU A 7 46.14 -17.37 23.21
CA GLU A 7 44.98 -17.82 22.45
C GLU A 7 43.85 -16.78 22.55
N PRO A 8 43.17 -16.44 21.45
CA PRO A 8 42.00 -15.58 21.55
C PRO A 8 40.84 -16.36 22.21
N ALA A 9 40.36 -15.84 23.29
CA ALA A 9 39.21 -16.36 24.02
C ALA A 9 38.00 -16.51 23.08
N ASP A 10 37.45 -17.71 23.05
CA ASP A 10 36.18 -18.06 22.43
C ASP A 10 35.11 -17.05 22.83
N ALA A 11 34.68 -16.21 21.86
CA ALA A 11 33.48 -15.42 21.98
C ALA A 11 32.28 -16.36 21.99
N GLN A 12 31.86 -16.76 23.17
CA GLN A 12 30.57 -17.44 23.34
C GLN A 12 29.48 -16.53 22.76
N PRO A 13 28.55 -17.07 21.95
CA PRO A 13 27.40 -16.32 21.53
C PRO A 13 26.60 -16.00 22.79
N VAL A 14 26.46 -14.70 23.07
CA VAL A 14 25.55 -14.19 24.11
C VAL A 14 24.17 -14.71 23.77
N ALA A 15 23.74 -15.73 24.49
CA ALA A 15 22.35 -16.20 24.46
C ALA A 15 21.48 -15.06 24.98
N GLN A 16 20.90 -14.29 24.07
CA GLN A 16 19.80 -13.40 24.38
C GLN A 16 18.62 -14.30 24.75
N THR A 17 18.43 -14.57 26.03
CA THR A 17 17.16 -14.98 26.61
C THR A 17 16.23 -13.77 26.57
N GLN A 18 15.83 -13.36 25.38
CA GLN A 18 14.64 -12.54 25.16
C GLN A 18 13.46 -13.48 25.45
N ASN A 19 12.61 -13.11 26.40
CA ASN A 19 11.28 -13.68 26.51
C ASN A 19 10.60 -13.46 25.15
N SER A 20 10.55 -14.48 24.32
CA SER A 20 9.90 -14.43 23.01
C SER A 20 8.42 -14.13 23.26
N GLU A 21 7.92 -13.03 22.71
CA GLU A 21 6.49 -12.70 22.73
C GLU A 21 5.72 -13.51 21.68
N LEU A 22 6.43 -14.21 20.79
CA LEU A 22 5.83 -15.01 19.74
C LEU A 22 5.37 -16.37 20.26
N ILE A 23 4.09 -16.67 20.00
CA ILE A 23 3.49 -17.99 20.22
C ILE A 23 3.91 -18.97 19.11
N TYR A 24 3.93 -18.48 17.86
CA TYR A 24 4.36 -19.21 16.68
C TYR A 24 5.39 -18.39 15.89
N ARG A 25 6.56 -19.01 15.71
CA ARG A 25 7.67 -18.43 14.94
C ARG A 25 7.46 -18.62 13.43
N LEU A 26 8.35 -18.06 12.64
CA LEU A 26 8.27 -18.00 11.17
C LEU A 26 8.04 -19.37 10.50
N GLU A 27 8.74 -20.40 10.94
CA GLU A 27 8.69 -21.74 10.35
C GLU A 27 7.72 -22.70 11.07
N ASP A 28 7.10 -22.26 12.16
CA ASP A 28 6.17 -23.10 12.91
C ASP A 28 4.88 -23.30 12.10
N ARG A 29 4.28 -24.48 12.28
CA ARG A 29 3.00 -24.86 11.65
C ARG A 29 1.92 -24.97 12.70
N PRO A 30 1.16 -23.92 12.98
CA PRO A 30 0.05 -23.97 13.92
C PRO A 30 -0.99 -25.01 13.49
N PRO A 31 -1.74 -25.61 14.42
CA PRO A 31 -2.90 -26.46 14.09
C PRO A 31 -3.91 -25.71 13.20
N LEU A 32 -4.62 -26.45 12.35
CA LEU A 32 -5.54 -25.86 11.37
C LEU A 32 -6.54 -24.85 11.94
N PRO A 33 -7.21 -25.10 13.10
CA PRO A 33 -8.16 -24.12 13.67
C PRO A 33 -7.47 -22.82 14.07
N GLN A 34 -6.27 -22.87 14.63
CA GLN A 34 -5.49 -21.69 15.02
C GLN A 34 -4.97 -20.94 13.78
N THR A 35 -4.53 -21.71 12.76
CA THR A 35 -4.11 -21.14 11.47
C THR A 35 -5.26 -20.36 10.80
N LEU A 36 -6.45 -20.96 10.73
CA LEU A 36 -7.63 -20.32 10.16
C LEU A 36 -8.03 -19.08 10.95
N PHE A 37 -8.02 -19.17 12.29
CA PHE A 37 -8.36 -18.03 13.13
C PHE A 37 -7.39 -16.87 12.96
N ALA A 38 -6.07 -17.14 12.98
CA ALA A 38 -5.05 -16.10 12.72
C ALA A 38 -5.15 -15.55 11.30
N ALA A 39 -5.39 -16.40 10.30
CA ALA A 39 -5.58 -15.96 8.92
C ALA A 39 -6.79 -15.05 8.76
N CYS A 40 -7.92 -15.35 9.41
CA CYS A 40 -9.08 -14.47 9.42
C CYS A 40 -8.77 -13.10 10.05
N GLN A 41 -7.95 -13.05 11.10
CA GLN A 41 -7.54 -11.77 11.71
C GLN A 41 -6.70 -10.93 10.75
N HIS A 42 -5.71 -11.54 10.06
CA HIS A 42 -4.95 -10.86 9.03
C HIS A 42 -5.85 -10.38 7.89
N LEU A 43 -6.77 -11.22 7.43
CA LEU A 43 -7.71 -10.85 6.38
C LEU A 43 -8.60 -9.66 6.78
N LEU A 44 -9.19 -9.70 8.00
CA LEU A 44 -10.03 -8.61 8.51
C LEU A 44 -9.26 -7.28 8.65
N ALA A 45 -8.00 -7.35 9.06
CA ALA A 45 -7.15 -6.16 9.18
C ALA A 45 -6.82 -5.50 7.83
N MET A 46 -6.78 -6.29 6.76
CA MET A 46 -6.27 -5.85 5.46
C MET A 46 -7.30 -5.80 4.34
N PHE A 47 -8.44 -6.47 4.49
CA PHE A 47 -9.43 -6.60 3.42
C PHE A 47 -9.83 -5.26 2.81
N VAL A 48 -10.21 -4.31 3.67
CA VAL A 48 -10.59 -2.95 3.24
C VAL A 48 -9.43 -2.26 2.52
N ALA A 49 -8.22 -2.36 3.08
CA ALA A 49 -7.03 -1.72 2.51
C ALA A 49 -6.65 -2.28 1.14
N VAL A 50 -6.89 -3.58 0.91
CA VAL A 50 -6.60 -4.23 -0.39
C VAL A 50 -7.53 -3.74 -1.50
N ILE A 51 -8.82 -3.57 -1.21
CA ILE A 51 -9.83 -3.22 -2.22
C ILE A 51 -9.94 -1.71 -2.48
N THR A 52 -9.66 -0.89 -1.45
CA THR A 52 -9.90 0.56 -1.48
C THR A 52 -9.16 1.28 -2.60
N PRO A 53 -7.86 1.07 -2.85
CA PRO A 53 -7.16 1.80 -3.91
C PRO A 53 -7.77 1.53 -5.28
N ALA A 54 -8.10 0.27 -5.58
CA ALA A 54 -8.73 -0.11 -6.83
C ALA A 54 -10.10 0.56 -6.99
N LEU A 55 -10.92 0.52 -5.94
CA LEU A 55 -12.24 1.16 -5.95
C LEU A 55 -12.15 2.67 -6.17
N LEU A 56 -11.26 3.37 -5.44
CA LEU A 56 -11.06 4.81 -5.56
C LEU A 56 -10.63 5.23 -6.97
N ILE A 57 -9.70 4.48 -7.59
CA ILE A 57 -9.25 4.77 -8.95
C ILE A 57 -10.42 4.57 -9.94
N CYS A 58 -11.13 3.44 -9.84
CA CYS A 58 -12.25 3.16 -10.72
C CYS A 58 -13.36 4.22 -10.62
N GLN A 59 -13.71 4.64 -9.40
CA GLN A 59 -14.71 5.68 -9.15
C GLN A 59 -14.27 7.04 -9.69
N ALA A 60 -13.02 7.45 -9.40
CA ALA A 60 -12.49 8.73 -9.87
C ALA A 60 -12.41 8.82 -11.40
N LEU A 61 -12.12 7.70 -12.07
CA LEU A 61 -12.10 7.63 -13.54
C LEU A 61 -13.49 7.43 -14.14
N GLY A 62 -14.51 7.17 -13.32
CA GLY A 62 -15.88 6.94 -13.76
C GLY A 62 -16.01 5.68 -14.62
N LEU A 63 -15.38 4.58 -14.20
CA LEU A 63 -15.44 3.31 -14.91
C LEU A 63 -16.83 2.68 -14.80
N PRO A 64 -17.29 1.95 -15.84
CA PRO A 64 -18.50 1.14 -15.76
C PRO A 64 -18.45 0.13 -14.60
N ALA A 65 -19.60 -0.22 -14.04
CA ALA A 65 -19.69 -1.13 -12.90
C ALA A 65 -19.06 -2.52 -13.19
N GLN A 66 -19.18 -3.01 -14.42
CA GLN A 66 -18.61 -4.28 -14.84
C GLN A 66 -17.08 -4.25 -14.84
N ASP A 67 -16.46 -3.18 -15.37
CA ASP A 67 -15.02 -2.99 -15.35
C ASP A 67 -14.51 -2.83 -13.90
N THR A 68 -15.21 -2.03 -13.09
CA THR A 68 -14.91 -1.86 -11.67
C THR A 68 -14.96 -3.18 -10.91
N GLN A 69 -15.98 -4.01 -11.16
CA GLN A 69 -16.12 -5.34 -10.57
C GLN A 69 -14.96 -6.25 -10.95
N HIS A 70 -14.58 -6.24 -12.23
CA HIS A 70 -13.44 -7.02 -12.73
C HIS A 70 -12.14 -6.60 -12.06
N ILE A 71 -11.84 -5.30 -12.00
CA ILE A 71 -10.61 -4.76 -11.44
C ILE A 71 -10.50 -5.05 -9.93
N ILE A 72 -11.60 -4.90 -9.18
CA ILE A 72 -11.61 -5.22 -7.73
C ILE A 72 -11.42 -6.72 -7.50
N SER A 73 -12.08 -7.58 -8.27
CA SER A 73 -11.88 -9.04 -8.20
C SER A 73 -10.44 -9.42 -8.48
N MET A 74 -9.85 -8.84 -9.53
CA MET A 74 -8.44 -9.07 -9.86
C MET A 74 -7.49 -8.47 -8.83
N SER A 75 -7.87 -7.40 -8.14
CA SER A 75 -7.10 -6.84 -7.03
C SER A 75 -6.95 -7.83 -5.86
N LEU A 76 -8.04 -8.47 -5.46
CA LEU A 76 -8.02 -9.51 -4.43
C LEU A 76 -7.23 -10.75 -4.90
N PHE A 77 -7.51 -11.23 -6.12
CA PHE A 77 -6.82 -12.37 -6.71
C PHE A 77 -5.31 -12.14 -6.81
N ALA A 78 -4.89 -11.02 -7.42
CA ALA A 78 -3.48 -10.68 -7.59
C ALA A 78 -2.78 -10.45 -6.25
N SER A 79 -3.45 -9.87 -5.25
CA SER A 79 -2.91 -9.72 -3.90
C SER A 79 -2.62 -11.07 -3.23
N GLY A 80 -3.48 -12.05 -3.44
CA GLY A 80 -3.24 -13.41 -2.94
C GLY A 80 -2.05 -14.08 -3.65
N VAL A 81 -1.99 -14.00 -4.99
CA VAL A 81 -0.85 -14.54 -5.77
C VAL A 81 0.46 -13.84 -5.36
N ALA A 82 0.44 -12.52 -5.26
CA ALA A 82 1.57 -11.70 -4.84
C ALA A 82 2.06 -12.07 -3.43
N SER A 83 1.14 -12.32 -2.51
CA SER A 83 1.47 -12.77 -1.15
C SER A 83 2.17 -14.13 -1.14
N ILE A 84 1.71 -15.08 -1.98
CA ILE A 84 2.39 -16.37 -2.12
C ILE A 84 3.83 -16.16 -2.63
N ILE A 85 4.03 -15.34 -3.66
CA ILE A 85 5.35 -15.06 -4.21
C ILE A 85 6.26 -14.44 -3.14
N GLN A 86 5.75 -13.49 -2.37
CA GLN A 86 6.51 -12.80 -1.33
C GLN A 86 6.90 -13.73 -0.17
N ILE A 87 5.99 -14.59 0.28
CA ILE A 87 6.17 -15.47 1.44
C ILE A 87 6.99 -16.71 1.09
N LYS A 88 6.78 -17.28 -0.11
CA LYS A 88 7.44 -18.53 -0.53
C LYS A 88 8.95 -18.39 -0.67
N ALA A 89 9.44 -17.22 -1.12
CA ALA A 89 10.84 -16.97 -1.41
C ALA A 89 11.43 -17.98 -2.42
N TRP A 90 10.99 -17.90 -3.67
CA TRP A 90 11.53 -18.73 -4.74
C TRP A 90 12.87 -18.19 -5.25
N GLY A 91 13.97 -18.85 -4.87
CA GLY A 91 15.31 -18.44 -5.26
C GLY A 91 15.65 -17.02 -4.80
N PRO A 92 15.81 -16.06 -5.74
CA PRO A 92 16.08 -14.65 -5.41
C PRO A 92 14.82 -13.83 -5.17
N VAL A 93 13.61 -14.36 -5.37
CA VAL A 93 12.33 -13.65 -5.32
C VAL A 93 11.61 -13.95 -4.02
N GLY A 94 11.20 -12.91 -3.29
CA GLY A 94 10.47 -13.03 -2.03
C GLY A 94 11.33 -12.79 -0.79
N SER A 95 10.69 -12.26 0.25
CA SER A 95 11.32 -12.01 1.55
C SER A 95 11.37 -13.28 2.43
N GLY A 96 10.46 -14.23 2.21
CA GLY A 96 10.31 -15.43 3.05
C GLY A 96 9.68 -15.13 4.42
N LEU A 97 9.09 -13.96 4.61
CA LEU A 97 8.42 -13.54 5.84
C LEU A 97 6.90 -13.62 5.68
N LEU A 98 6.18 -13.60 6.80
CA LEU A 98 4.73 -13.38 6.80
C LEU A 98 4.45 -11.94 6.38
N SER A 99 4.52 -11.66 5.09
CA SER A 99 4.27 -10.34 4.50
C SER A 99 3.19 -10.46 3.44
N ILE A 100 2.01 -9.93 3.75
CA ILE A 100 0.87 -9.94 2.83
C ILE A 100 0.98 -8.75 1.90
N GLN A 101 0.65 -8.98 0.65
CA GLN A 101 0.63 -7.99 -0.42
C GLN A 101 -0.79 -7.49 -0.67
N GLY A 102 -0.92 -6.24 -1.08
CA GLY A 102 -2.20 -5.70 -1.52
C GLY A 102 -2.01 -4.48 -2.40
N THR A 103 -3.08 -4.01 -3.00
CA THR A 103 -3.06 -2.86 -3.91
C THR A 103 -2.50 -1.62 -3.21
N SER A 104 -1.47 -1.05 -3.80
CA SER A 104 -0.71 0.05 -3.21
C SER A 104 -1.44 1.39 -3.33
N PHE A 105 -1.53 2.13 -2.23
CA PHE A 105 -2.07 3.50 -2.20
C PHE A 105 -1.18 4.52 -2.91
N ASN A 106 0.11 4.23 -3.09
CA ASN A 106 1.07 5.14 -3.71
C ASN A 106 0.70 5.49 -5.15
N PHE A 107 -0.01 4.60 -5.82
CA PHE A 107 -0.40 4.74 -7.22
C PHE A 107 -1.76 5.41 -7.41
N VAL A 108 -2.55 5.63 -6.35
CA VAL A 108 -3.93 6.17 -6.47
C VAL A 108 -3.91 7.53 -7.17
N ALA A 109 -3.20 8.51 -6.63
CA ALA A 109 -3.16 9.84 -7.20
C ALA A 109 -2.53 9.89 -8.61
N PRO A 110 -1.34 9.28 -8.85
CA PRO A 110 -0.74 9.26 -10.19
C PRO A 110 -1.63 8.60 -11.25
N LEU A 111 -2.32 7.51 -10.91
CA LEU A 111 -3.19 6.81 -11.85
C LEU A 111 -4.50 7.56 -12.12
N ILE A 112 -5.09 8.21 -11.12
CA ILE A 112 -6.24 9.09 -11.33
C ILE A 112 -5.87 10.23 -12.26
N MET A 113 -4.72 10.87 -12.04
CA MET A 113 -4.23 11.97 -12.89
C MET A 113 -3.95 11.50 -14.31
N GLY A 114 -3.20 10.41 -14.48
CA GLY A 114 -2.87 9.85 -15.79
C GLY A 114 -4.10 9.37 -16.56
N GLY A 115 -4.99 8.63 -15.90
CA GLY A 115 -6.24 8.17 -16.48
C GLY A 115 -7.17 9.32 -16.89
N THR A 116 -7.27 10.36 -16.05
CA THR A 116 -8.04 11.58 -16.38
C THR A 116 -7.45 12.30 -17.59
N ALA A 117 -6.12 12.42 -17.69
CA ALA A 117 -5.45 13.01 -18.84
C ALA A 117 -5.72 12.23 -20.13
N LEU A 118 -5.65 10.90 -20.10
CA LEU A 118 -6.00 10.04 -21.22
C LEU A 118 -7.47 10.20 -21.63
N LYS A 119 -8.38 10.23 -20.68
CA LYS A 119 -9.82 10.42 -20.90
C LYS A 119 -10.14 11.79 -21.54
N THR A 120 -9.51 12.85 -21.04
CA THR A 120 -9.65 14.20 -21.63
C THR A 120 -9.03 14.29 -23.02
N GLY A 121 -8.01 13.47 -23.31
CA GLY A 121 -7.42 13.28 -24.62
C GLY A 121 -8.29 12.48 -25.61
N GLY A 122 -9.48 12.00 -25.17
CA GLY A 122 -10.44 11.31 -26.01
C GLY A 122 -10.28 9.76 -26.02
N ALA A 123 -9.45 9.18 -25.14
CA ALA A 123 -9.35 7.74 -25.01
C ALA A 123 -10.64 7.15 -24.44
N ASP A 124 -11.13 6.07 -25.05
CA ASP A 124 -12.19 5.23 -24.49
C ASP A 124 -11.66 4.39 -23.30
N VAL A 125 -12.56 3.77 -22.56
CA VAL A 125 -12.20 3.00 -21.35
C VAL A 125 -11.20 1.87 -21.65
N PRO A 126 -11.39 1.01 -22.67
CA PRO A 126 -10.43 -0.03 -22.98
C PRO A 126 -9.04 0.51 -23.34
N THR A 127 -8.95 1.54 -24.17
CA THR A 127 -7.68 2.16 -24.58
C THR A 127 -6.98 2.80 -23.39
N MET A 128 -7.72 3.52 -22.54
CA MET A 128 -7.19 4.12 -21.31
C MET A 128 -6.63 3.04 -20.37
N MET A 129 -7.39 1.97 -20.13
CA MET A 129 -6.96 0.90 -19.23
C MET A 129 -5.78 0.11 -19.80
N ALA A 130 -5.75 -0.15 -21.10
CA ALA A 130 -4.61 -0.77 -21.78
C ALA A 130 -3.34 0.07 -21.61
N ALA A 131 -3.45 1.40 -21.78
CA ALA A 131 -2.32 2.32 -21.61
C ALA A 131 -1.84 2.35 -20.15
N LEU A 132 -2.75 2.42 -19.17
CA LEU A 132 -2.41 2.41 -17.74
C LEU A 132 -1.70 1.10 -17.35
N PHE A 133 -2.28 -0.06 -17.65
CA PHE A 133 -1.70 -1.34 -17.25
C PHE A 133 -0.40 -1.67 -17.98
N GLY A 134 -0.30 -1.39 -19.28
CA GLY A 134 0.94 -1.60 -20.03
C GLY A 134 2.07 -0.69 -19.55
N THR A 135 1.77 0.58 -19.22
CA THR A 135 2.75 1.49 -18.63
C THR A 135 3.18 1.03 -17.23
N LEU A 136 2.25 0.53 -16.40
CA LEU A 136 2.55 -0.03 -15.09
C LEU A 136 3.44 -1.28 -15.18
N MET A 137 3.20 -2.17 -16.15
CA MET A 137 4.06 -3.33 -16.40
C MET A 137 5.50 -2.90 -16.68
N LEU A 138 5.69 -1.93 -17.56
CA LEU A 138 7.02 -1.43 -17.91
C LEU A 138 7.66 -0.69 -16.72
N ALA A 139 6.91 0.18 -16.04
CA ALA A 139 7.39 0.94 -14.90
C ALA A 139 7.79 0.06 -13.71
N SER A 140 7.11 -1.08 -13.50
CA SER A 140 7.42 -2.02 -12.39
C SER A 140 8.82 -2.64 -12.51
N CYS A 141 9.38 -2.68 -13.73
CA CYS A 141 10.77 -3.12 -13.96
C CYS A 141 11.79 -2.24 -13.21
N THR A 142 11.45 -0.98 -12.91
CA THR A 142 12.30 -0.08 -12.10
C THR A 142 12.60 -0.70 -10.75
N GLU A 143 11.59 -1.22 -10.07
CA GLU A 143 11.73 -1.85 -8.75
C GLU A 143 12.52 -3.16 -8.84
N MET A 144 12.30 -3.96 -9.90
CA MET A 144 13.07 -5.17 -10.13
C MET A 144 14.57 -4.87 -10.34
N VAL A 145 14.90 -3.84 -11.12
CA VAL A 145 16.28 -3.39 -11.33
C VAL A 145 16.88 -2.86 -10.03
N LEU A 146 16.13 -1.99 -9.31
CA LEU A 146 16.56 -1.41 -8.06
C LEU A 146 16.91 -2.47 -7.01
N SER A 147 16.18 -3.58 -6.99
CA SER A 147 16.43 -4.71 -6.08
C SER A 147 17.86 -5.28 -6.23
N ARG A 148 18.44 -5.21 -7.43
CA ARG A 148 19.78 -5.73 -7.70
C ARG A 148 20.88 -4.78 -7.25
N ILE A 149 20.64 -3.48 -7.37
CA ILE A 149 21.61 -2.42 -7.01
C ILE A 149 21.34 -1.82 -5.62
N LEU A 150 20.48 -2.45 -4.83
CA LEU A 150 20.04 -1.96 -3.51
C LEU A 150 21.22 -1.62 -2.58
N HIS A 151 22.31 -2.37 -2.65
CA HIS A 151 23.52 -2.12 -1.88
C HIS A 151 24.25 -0.81 -2.27
N LEU A 152 24.09 -0.36 -3.54
CA LEU A 152 24.64 0.92 -4.03
C LEU A 152 23.71 2.09 -3.67
N ALA A 153 22.43 1.81 -3.59
CA ALA A 153 21.38 2.82 -3.34
C ALA A 153 21.23 3.19 -1.85
N ARG A 154 22.03 2.64 -0.93
CA ARG A 154 21.95 2.91 0.52
C ARG A 154 22.01 4.40 0.88
N ARG A 155 22.73 5.22 0.11
CA ARG A 155 22.78 6.67 0.33
C ARG A 155 21.50 7.38 -0.12
N ILE A 156 20.81 6.83 -1.11
CA ILE A 156 19.55 7.35 -1.65
C ILE A 156 18.40 6.87 -0.73
N ILE A 157 18.51 5.63 -0.25
CA ILE A 157 17.53 4.91 0.56
C ILE A 157 17.85 5.12 2.07
N ALA A 158 18.00 6.38 2.48
CA ALA A 158 18.14 6.69 3.90
C ALA A 158 16.77 6.55 4.60
N PRO A 159 16.70 6.05 5.85
CA PRO A 159 15.45 5.97 6.60
C PRO A 159 14.71 7.31 6.67
N LEU A 160 15.45 8.41 6.78
CA LEU A 160 14.90 9.77 6.74
C LEU A 160 14.13 10.03 5.44
N VAL A 161 14.71 9.71 4.27
CA VAL A 161 14.06 9.90 2.96
C VAL A 161 12.81 9.05 2.87
N SER A 162 12.92 7.76 3.23
CA SER A 162 11.80 6.83 3.23
C SER A 162 10.65 7.32 4.12
N GLY A 163 10.95 7.73 5.34
CA GLY A 163 9.94 8.22 6.29
C GLY A 163 9.24 9.49 5.81
N VAL A 164 9.99 10.44 5.24
CA VAL A 164 9.42 11.68 4.67
C VAL A 164 8.49 11.37 3.50
N VAL A 165 8.89 10.44 2.64
CA VAL A 165 8.06 10.04 1.48
C VAL A 165 6.78 9.35 1.94
N VAL A 166 6.85 8.40 2.87
CA VAL A 166 5.66 7.73 3.43
C VAL A 166 4.73 8.76 4.10
N MET A 167 5.29 9.76 4.78
CA MET A 167 4.51 10.86 5.36
C MET A 167 3.79 11.66 4.28
N ILE A 168 4.46 12.04 3.19
CA ILE A 168 3.86 12.78 2.07
C ILE A 168 2.73 11.95 1.43
N ILE A 169 2.94 10.64 1.24
CA ILE A 169 1.91 9.74 0.70
C ILE A 169 0.65 9.81 1.56
N GLY A 170 0.78 9.57 2.86
CA GLY A 170 -0.35 9.61 3.78
C GLY A 170 -1.07 10.95 3.76
N LEU A 171 -0.32 12.06 3.85
CA LEU A 171 -0.89 13.42 3.83
C LEU A 171 -1.56 13.77 2.50
N SER A 172 -0.99 13.37 1.37
CA SER A 172 -1.59 13.61 0.05
C SER A 172 -2.90 12.83 -0.15
N LEU A 173 -2.96 11.62 0.40
CA LEU A 173 -4.16 10.77 0.32
C LEU A 173 -5.30 11.23 1.24
N ILE A 174 -5.02 12.03 2.28
CA ILE A 174 -6.08 12.61 3.13
C ILE A 174 -7.07 13.40 2.28
N GLN A 175 -6.61 14.12 1.25
CA GLN A 175 -7.48 14.85 0.34
C GLN A 175 -8.44 13.91 -0.41
N VAL A 176 -7.96 12.75 -0.86
CA VAL A 176 -8.80 11.72 -1.49
C VAL A 176 -9.86 11.20 -0.51
N GLY A 177 -9.45 10.91 0.74
CA GLY A 177 -10.38 10.49 1.79
C GLY A 177 -11.46 11.53 2.10
N LEU A 178 -11.10 12.81 2.15
CA LEU A 178 -12.06 13.90 2.34
C LEU A 178 -13.02 14.06 1.16
N THR A 179 -12.55 13.81 -0.06
CA THR A 179 -13.41 13.78 -1.25
C THR A 179 -14.48 12.70 -1.12
N SER A 180 -14.09 11.49 -0.71
CA SER A 180 -15.05 10.40 -0.47
C SER A 180 -16.01 10.69 0.69
N ILE A 181 -15.54 11.33 1.78
CA ILE A 181 -16.42 11.79 2.89
C ILE A 181 -17.49 12.75 2.37
N GLY A 182 -17.13 13.63 1.46
CA GLY A 182 -18.06 14.58 0.84
C GLY A 182 -19.11 13.92 -0.07
N GLY A 183 -18.93 12.67 -0.44
CA GLY A 183 -19.81 11.93 -1.35
C GLY A 183 -19.14 11.54 -2.68
N GLY A 184 -17.84 11.74 -2.79
CA GLY A 184 -17.06 11.38 -3.97
C GLY A 184 -17.14 12.40 -5.12
N TYR A 185 -16.53 12.04 -6.24
CA TYR A 185 -16.47 12.90 -7.43
C TYR A 185 -17.86 13.10 -8.07
N ALA A 186 -18.75 12.11 -7.97
CA ALA A 186 -20.13 12.21 -8.47
C ALA A 186 -20.90 13.33 -7.72
N ALA A 187 -20.77 13.38 -6.40
CA ALA A 187 -21.42 14.41 -5.59
C ALA A 187 -20.90 15.83 -5.88
N MET A 188 -19.65 15.96 -6.38
CA MET A 188 -19.13 17.26 -6.84
C MET A 188 -19.85 17.74 -8.10
N SER A 189 -20.15 16.81 -9.04
CA SER A 189 -20.87 17.15 -10.27
C SER A 189 -22.34 17.48 -10.02
N ASP A 190 -22.95 16.83 -9.03
CA ASP A 190 -24.38 16.95 -8.71
C ASP A 190 -24.68 18.04 -7.67
N ASN A 191 -23.68 18.82 -7.25
CA ASN A 191 -23.78 19.84 -6.20
C ASN A 191 -24.30 19.32 -4.85
N THR A 192 -24.11 18.04 -4.55
CA THR A 192 -24.45 17.41 -3.27
C THR A 192 -23.21 17.13 -2.41
N PHE A 193 -22.05 17.61 -2.84
CA PHE A 193 -20.79 17.45 -2.11
C PHE A 193 -20.85 18.10 -0.73
N GLY A 194 -20.43 17.37 0.28
CA GLY A 194 -20.47 17.84 1.67
C GLY A 194 -21.89 17.91 2.27
N ALA A 195 -22.90 17.30 1.65
CA ALA A 195 -24.24 17.24 2.21
C ALA A 195 -24.21 16.68 3.63
N PRO A 196 -25.07 17.20 4.56
CA PRO A 196 -25.08 16.77 5.96
C PRO A 196 -25.22 15.25 6.14
N LYS A 197 -25.94 14.58 5.24
CA LYS A 197 -26.11 13.12 5.23
C LYS A 197 -24.77 12.40 5.01
N ASN A 198 -23.95 12.88 4.09
CA ASN A 198 -22.63 12.32 3.79
C ASN A 198 -21.69 12.47 5.00
N LEU A 199 -21.67 13.68 5.58
CA LEU A 199 -20.83 13.97 6.75
C LEU A 199 -21.27 13.16 7.99
N LEU A 200 -22.58 13.00 8.20
CA LEU A 200 -23.11 12.18 9.28
C LEU A 200 -22.67 10.72 9.12
N LEU A 201 -22.82 10.16 7.92
CA LEU A 201 -22.49 8.77 7.65
C LEU A 201 -21.00 8.50 7.85
N ALA A 202 -20.13 9.34 7.30
CA ALA A 202 -18.68 9.26 7.50
C ALA A 202 -18.30 9.47 8.98
N GLY A 203 -18.96 10.43 9.67
CA GLY A 203 -18.73 10.70 11.09
C GLY A 203 -19.08 9.52 11.98
N VAL A 204 -20.16 8.80 11.69
CA VAL A 204 -20.53 7.57 12.42
C VAL A 204 -19.51 6.48 12.20
N VAL A 205 -19.03 6.27 10.97
CA VAL A 205 -17.96 5.30 10.68
C VAL A 205 -16.70 5.63 11.47
N LEU A 206 -16.25 6.89 11.45
CA LEU A 206 -15.10 7.36 12.21
C LEU A 206 -15.28 7.13 13.72
N ALA A 207 -16.45 7.48 14.26
CA ALA A 207 -16.75 7.29 15.68
C ALA A 207 -16.67 5.80 16.08
N ILE A 208 -17.21 4.90 15.27
CA ILE A 208 -17.16 3.46 15.52
C ILE A 208 -15.69 2.98 15.51
N ILE A 209 -14.88 3.40 14.54
CA ILE A 209 -13.44 3.04 14.49
C ILE A 209 -12.75 3.49 15.77
N ILE A 210 -12.95 4.73 16.21
CA ILE A 210 -12.34 5.28 17.43
C ILE A 210 -12.79 4.50 18.66
N LEU A 211 -14.10 4.22 18.80
CA LEU A 211 -14.66 3.50 19.94
C LEU A 211 -14.14 2.05 20.01
N LEU A 212 -14.03 1.37 18.86
CA LEU A 212 -13.49 0.02 18.80
C LEU A 212 -11.98 -0.02 19.08
N ASN A 213 -11.22 0.97 18.63
CA ASN A 213 -9.80 1.09 18.93
C ASN A 213 -9.52 1.46 20.40
N ARG A 214 -10.48 2.07 21.12
CA ARG A 214 -10.40 2.33 22.56
C ARG A 214 -10.56 1.05 23.39
N GLN A 215 -11.19 0.01 22.85
CA GLN A 215 -11.45 -1.22 23.59
C GLN A 215 -10.15 -1.96 23.94
N ARG A 216 -10.16 -2.65 25.09
CA ARG A 216 -9.03 -3.50 25.52
C ARG A 216 -8.95 -4.80 24.72
N ASN A 217 -10.08 -5.22 24.10
CA ASN A 217 -10.12 -6.44 23.31
C ASN A 217 -9.37 -6.24 21.98
N PRO A 218 -8.27 -6.97 21.77
CA PRO A 218 -7.45 -6.85 20.58
C PRO A 218 -8.19 -7.21 19.29
N TYR A 219 -9.10 -8.18 19.34
CA TYR A 219 -9.86 -8.63 18.17
C TYR A 219 -10.80 -7.54 17.63
N LEU A 220 -11.43 -6.77 18.52
CA LEU A 220 -12.26 -5.64 18.13
C LEU A 220 -11.45 -4.53 17.47
N ARG A 221 -10.22 -4.30 17.92
CA ARG A 221 -9.33 -3.32 17.30
C ARG A 221 -8.90 -3.74 15.88
N VAL A 222 -8.53 -5.01 15.70
CA VAL A 222 -8.14 -5.54 14.38
C VAL A 222 -9.30 -5.48 13.40
N ALA A 223 -10.51 -5.84 13.83
CA ALA A 223 -11.70 -5.85 13.00
C ALA A 223 -12.40 -4.46 12.88
N SER A 224 -11.86 -3.42 13.52
CA SER A 224 -12.54 -2.12 13.66
C SER A 224 -12.96 -1.50 12.32
N LEU A 225 -12.11 -1.56 11.29
CA LEU A 225 -12.43 -1.02 9.96
C LEU A 225 -13.59 -1.78 9.32
N VAL A 226 -13.56 -3.11 9.35
CA VAL A 226 -14.61 -3.95 8.75
C VAL A 226 -15.93 -3.78 9.49
N ILE A 227 -15.90 -3.76 10.82
CA ILE A 227 -17.10 -3.57 11.64
C ILE A 227 -17.70 -2.18 11.39
N ALA A 228 -16.87 -1.13 11.34
CA ALA A 228 -17.34 0.24 11.10
C ALA A 228 -17.92 0.39 9.69
N MET A 229 -17.32 -0.22 8.69
CA MET A 229 -17.84 -0.20 7.32
C MET A 229 -19.16 -0.96 7.21
N ALA A 230 -19.29 -2.12 7.85
CA ALA A 230 -20.54 -2.88 7.88
C ALA A 230 -21.64 -2.08 8.56
N ALA A 231 -21.36 -1.45 9.71
CA ALA A 231 -22.30 -0.60 10.41
C ALA A 231 -22.68 0.65 9.58
N GLY A 232 -21.70 1.28 8.92
CA GLY A 232 -21.92 2.40 8.02
C GLY A 232 -22.78 2.01 6.81
N TYR A 233 -22.54 0.85 6.23
CA TYR A 233 -23.35 0.30 5.13
C TYR A 233 -24.81 0.08 5.58
N LEU A 234 -25.04 -0.54 6.75
CA LEU A 234 -26.37 -0.73 7.30
C LEU A 234 -27.07 0.61 7.57
N LEU A 235 -26.36 1.58 8.13
CA LEU A 235 -26.90 2.92 8.35
C LEU A 235 -27.28 3.59 7.03
N ALA A 236 -26.43 3.49 6.00
CA ALA A 236 -26.72 4.01 4.68
C ALA A 236 -27.95 3.37 4.05
N TRP A 237 -28.12 2.06 4.25
CA TRP A 237 -29.31 1.35 3.80
C TRP A 237 -30.59 1.90 4.47
N PHE A 238 -30.59 2.09 5.80
CA PHE A 238 -31.70 2.71 6.51
C PHE A 238 -31.98 4.15 6.07
N MET A 239 -30.94 4.89 5.68
CA MET A 239 -31.06 6.26 5.19
C MET A 239 -31.47 6.36 3.72
N GLY A 240 -31.57 5.23 3.00
CA GLY A 240 -31.84 5.22 1.56
C GLY A 240 -30.73 5.81 0.71
N MET A 241 -29.47 5.69 1.17
CA MET A 241 -28.29 6.27 0.53
C MET A 241 -27.44 5.23 -0.23
N LEU A 242 -27.95 4.01 -0.42
CA LEU A 242 -27.24 3.04 -1.23
C LEU A 242 -27.24 3.48 -2.70
N PRO A 243 -26.10 3.34 -3.41
CA PRO A 243 -26.05 3.64 -4.82
C PRO A 243 -27.08 2.78 -5.58
N GLU A 244 -27.90 3.43 -6.40
CA GLU A 244 -28.80 2.74 -7.33
C GLU A 244 -27.97 2.19 -8.50
N ASN A 245 -27.28 1.08 -8.27
CA ASN A 245 -26.60 0.39 -9.36
C ASN A 245 -27.59 -0.53 -10.08
N ASN A 246 -28.22 0.00 -11.12
CA ASN A 246 -29.01 -0.77 -12.09
C ASN A 246 -28.12 -1.53 -13.10
N ALA A 247 -26.80 -1.48 -12.94
CA ALA A 247 -25.91 -2.23 -13.81
C ALA A 247 -25.97 -3.71 -13.42
N PRO A 248 -26.15 -4.62 -14.40
CA PRO A 248 -26.16 -6.04 -14.10
C PRO A 248 -24.80 -6.44 -13.52
N VAL A 249 -24.79 -6.76 -12.24
CA VAL A 249 -23.67 -7.48 -11.62
C VAL A 249 -23.56 -8.79 -12.41
N SER A 250 -22.33 -9.17 -12.80
CA SER A 250 -22.10 -10.45 -13.45
C SER A 250 -22.82 -11.55 -12.69
N GLN A 251 -23.68 -12.31 -13.38
CA GLN A 251 -24.40 -13.43 -12.79
C GLN A 251 -23.51 -14.68 -12.69
N ASP A 252 -22.28 -14.59 -13.17
CA ASP A 252 -21.32 -15.66 -13.09
C ASP A 252 -20.98 -15.97 -11.64
N ILE A 253 -21.01 -17.24 -11.27
CA ILE A 253 -20.63 -17.69 -9.92
C ILE A 253 -19.13 -17.50 -9.69
N LEU A 254 -18.32 -17.68 -10.74
CA LEU A 254 -16.87 -17.59 -10.71
C LEU A 254 -16.36 -16.68 -11.82
N MET A 255 -15.46 -15.78 -11.46
CA MET A 255 -14.71 -14.96 -12.42
C MET A 255 -13.41 -15.68 -12.78
N VAL A 256 -13.22 -15.93 -14.08
CA VAL A 256 -11.97 -16.51 -14.57
C VAL A 256 -10.96 -15.36 -14.76
N PRO A 257 -9.79 -15.42 -14.12
CA PRO A 257 -8.74 -14.42 -14.32
C PRO A 257 -8.29 -14.44 -15.79
N THR A 258 -8.54 -13.34 -16.51
CA THR A 258 -8.16 -13.20 -17.91
C THR A 258 -6.98 -12.28 -18.04
N PRO A 259 -5.76 -12.80 -18.33
CA PRO A 259 -4.59 -11.95 -18.54
C PRO A 259 -4.82 -10.99 -19.72
N LEU A 260 -4.34 -9.74 -19.56
CA LEU A 260 -4.36 -8.71 -20.61
C LEU A 260 -5.77 -8.45 -21.20
N TYR A 261 -6.80 -8.47 -20.37
CA TYR A 261 -8.20 -8.30 -20.76
C TYR A 261 -8.43 -7.02 -21.61
N TYR A 262 -7.78 -5.91 -21.24
CA TYR A 262 -7.86 -4.64 -21.98
C TYR A 262 -6.83 -4.53 -23.11
N GLY A 263 -5.95 -5.52 -23.29
CA GLY A 263 -4.83 -5.45 -24.23
C GLY A 263 -3.61 -4.74 -23.63
N LEU A 264 -2.69 -4.30 -24.49
CA LEU A 264 -1.45 -3.63 -24.13
C LEU A 264 -1.36 -2.28 -24.83
N GLY A 265 -1.09 -1.24 -24.08
CA GLY A 265 -0.75 0.09 -24.54
C GLY A 265 0.33 0.68 -23.64
N ILE A 266 1.03 1.72 -24.08
CA ILE A 266 2.02 2.42 -23.27
C ILE A 266 1.82 3.90 -23.45
N ASP A 267 1.65 4.63 -22.35
CA ASP A 267 1.72 6.09 -22.33
C ASP A 267 3.11 6.52 -21.84
N TRP A 268 3.90 7.03 -22.77
CA TRP A 268 5.27 7.46 -22.51
C TRP A 268 5.36 8.67 -21.59
N ASN A 269 4.32 9.51 -21.52
CA ASN A 269 4.27 10.67 -20.62
C ASN A 269 4.05 10.23 -19.16
N LEU A 270 3.32 9.14 -18.96
CA LEU A 270 3.03 8.58 -17.64
C LEU A 270 4.15 7.65 -17.15
N LEU A 271 4.99 7.13 -18.04
CA LEU A 271 6.03 6.14 -17.70
C LEU A 271 7.01 6.68 -16.66
N LEU A 272 7.60 7.85 -16.88
CA LEU A 272 8.60 8.42 -15.98
C LEU A 272 8.02 8.73 -14.58
N PRO A 273 6.86 9.38 -14.44
CA PRO A 273 6.19 9.52 -13.15
C PRO A 273 5.97 8.20 -12.42
N LEU A 274 5.48 7.18 -13.10
CA LEU A 274 5.24 5.87 -12.48
C LEU A 274 6.54 5.15 -12.08
N MET A 275 7.62 5.26 -12.86
CA MET A 275 8.94 4.74 -12.48
C MET A 275 9.42 5.35 -11.16
N LEU A 276 9.20 6.65 -10.95
CA LEU A 276 9.53 7.32 -9.69
C LEU A 276 8.66 6.83 -8.53
N VAL A 277 7.36 6.61 -8.76
CA VAL A 277 6.48 6.04 -7.73
C VAL A 277 6.96 4.63 -7.36
N PHE A 278 7.36 3.79 -8.32
CA PHE A 278 7.94 2.48 -8.04
C PHE A 278 9.25 2.57 -7.24
N MET A 279 10.10 3.55 -7.53
CA MET A 279 11.31 3.79 -6.75
C MET A 279 10.97 4.14 -5.29
N ILE A 280 9.95 4.95 -5.08
CA ILE A 280 9.42 5.33 -3.76
C ILE A 280 8.81 4.10 -3.05
N THR A 281 8.02 3.30 -3.75
CA THR A 281 7.42 2.07 -3.22
C THR A 281 8.48 1.06 -2.80
N SER A 282 9.63 1.02 -3.47
CA SER A 282 10.77 0.23 -3.02
C SER A 282 11.28 0.64 -1.64
N LEU A 283 11.27 1.94 -1.30
CA LEU A 283 11.66 2.44 0.02
C LEU A 283 10.66 1.99 1.09
N GLU A 284 9.37 2.08 0.79
CA GLU A 284 8.30 1.58 1.67
C GLU A 284 8.47 0.07 1.90
N THR A 285 8.66 -0.71 0.83
CA THR A 285 8.88 -2.16 0.89
C THR A 285 10.07 -2.53 1.78
N ILE A 286 11.18 -1.78 1.71
CA ILE A 286 12.34 -1.97 2.59
C ILE A 286 11.96 -1.74 4.04
N GLY A 287 11.21 -0.67 4.31
CA GLY A 287 10.71 -0.35 5.66
C GLY A 287 9.82 -1.45 6.23
N ASP A 288 8.87 -1.92 5.42
CA ASP A 288 7.92 -2.96 5.83
C ASP A 288 8.59 -4.32 6.05
N ILE A 289 9.51 -4.74 5.16
CA ILE A 289 10.27 -5.99 5.33
C ILE A 289 11.15 -5.91 6.59
N THR A 290 11.75 -4.75 6.86
CA THR A 290 12.53 -4.53 8.08
C THR A 290 11.65 -4.67 9.32
N ALA A 291 10.50 -3.99 9.32
CA ALA A 291 9.54 -4.06 10.42
C ALA A 291 8.99 -5.49 10.60
N THR A 292 8.68 -6.19 9.50
CA THR A 292 8.21 -7.59 9.56
C THR A 292 9.30 -8.53 10.09
N SER A 293 10.56 -8.30 9.71
CA SER A 293 11.70 -9.07 10.26
C SER A 293 11.81 -8.87 11.77
N ASP A 294 11.73 -7.61 12.22
CA ASP A 294 11.84 -7.23 13.64
C ASP A 294 10.72 -7.89 14.47
N VAL A 295 9.46 -7.69 14.09
CA VAL A 295 8.31 -8.25 14.82
C VAL A 295 8.23 -9.78 14.75
N SER A 296 8.89 -10.39 13.77
CA SER A 296 9.00 -11.84 13.61
C SER A 296 10.24 -12.45 14.27
N GLU A 297 10.97 -11.66 15.08
CA GLU A 297 12.24 -12.05 15.73
C GLU A 297 13.28 -12.59 14.72
N GLN A 298 13.29 -11.99 13.52
CA GLN A 298 14.23 -12.31 12.46
C GLN A 298 15.34 -11.25 12.36
N PRO A 299 16.52 -11.59 11.81
CA PRO A 299 17.62 -10.65 11.70
C PRO A 299 17.23 -9.39 10.91
N VAL A 300 17.60 -8.21 11.46
CA VAL A 300 17.45 -6.89 10.83
C VAL A 300 18.79 -6.33 10.35
N SER A 301 19.82 -7.18 10.29
CA SER A 301 21.15 -6.87 9.78
C SER A 301 21.83 -8.14 9.26
N GLY A 302 22.94 -8.00 8.54
CA GLY A 302 23.72 -9.11 8.02
C GLY A 302 23.25 -9.70 6.70
N PRO A 303 23.88 -10.81 6.25
CA PRO A 303 23.65 -11.36 4.90
C PRO A 303 22.23 -11.86 4.66
N LEU A 304 21.62 -12.52 5.63
CA LEU A 304 20.26 -13.05 5.53
C LEU A 304 19.23 -11.93 5.39
N TYR A 305 19.37 -10.87 6.20
CA TYR A 305 18.54 -9.69 6.11
C TYR A 305 18.65 -9.03 4.73
N MET A 306 19.88 -8.83 4.24
CA MET A 306 20.10 -8.26 2.91
C MET A 306 19.51 -9.12 1.79
N LYS A 307 19.58 -10.44 1.91
CA LYS A 307 18.94 -11.37 0.98
C LYS A 307 17.41 -11.20 0.98
N ARG A 308 16.80 -11.09 2.16
CA ARG A 308 15.35 -10.85 2.31
C ARG A 308 14.93 -9.50 1.73
N LEU A 309 15.71 -8.44 1.97
CA LEU A 309 15.42 -7.13 1.39
C LEU A 309 15.46 -7.16 -0.14
N LYS A 310 16.54 -7.68 -0.71
CA LYS A 310 16.69 -7.79 -2.17
C LYS A 310 15.59 -8.65 -2.79
N GLY A 311 15.31 -9.78 -2.16
CA GLY A 311 14.26 -10.70 -2.61
C GLY A 311 12.87 -10.10 -2.50
N GLY A 312 12.60 -9.39 -1.41
CA GLY A 312 11.30 -8.75 -1.17
C GLY A 312 11.03 -7.58 -2.10
N VAL A 313 12.02 -6.72 -2.35
CA VAL A 313 11.89 -5.63 -3.34
C VAL A 313 11.73 -6.18 -4.76
N LEU A 314 12.47 -7.23 -5.11
CA LEU A 314 12.31 -7.90 -6.40
C LEU A 314 10.90 -8.50 -6.56
N ALA A 315 10.41 -9.16 -5.50
CA ALA A 315 9.06 -9.72 -5.50
C ALA A 315 8.00 -8.64 -5.62
N ASN A 316 8.18 -7.49 -4.97
CA ASN A 316 7.22 -6.38 -5.02
C ASN A 316 7.08 -5.84 -6.46
N GLY A 317 8.18 -5.62 -7.16
CA GLY A 317 8.17 -5.24 -8.58
C GLY A 317 7.55 -6.31 -9.48
N LEU A 318 7.90 -7.60 -9.27
CA LEU A 318 7.30 -8.71 -9.99
C LEU A 318 5.80 -8.84 -9.71
N ASN A 319 5.38 -8.68 -8.47
CA ASN A 319 3.98 -8.71 -8.07
C ASN A 319 3.17 -7.60 -8.73
N SER A 320 3.74 -6.39 -8.84
CA SER A 320 3.11 -5.27 -9.54
C SER A 320 3.01 -5.53 -11.05
N PHE A 321 4.02 -6.16 -11.64
CA PHE A 321 3.96 -6.63 -13.04
C PHE A 321 2.83 -7.64 -13.22
N VAL A 322 2.75 -8.66 -12.36
CA VAL A 322 1.70 -9.69 -12.41
C VAL A 322 0.32 -9.06 -12.21
N SER A 323 0.19 -8.10 -11.30
CA SER A 323 -1.08 -7.38 -11.08
C SER A 323 -1.55 -6.66 -12.35
N ALA A 324 -0.66 -5.97 -13.04
CA ALA A 324 -0.98 -5.31 -14.30
C ALA A 324 -1.36 -6.31 -15.41
N VAL A 325 -0.71 -7.49 -15.47
CA VAL A 325 -1.11 -8.59 -16.38
C VAL A 325 -2.54 -9.05 -16.11
N PHE A 326 -2.94 -9.12 -14.84
CA PHE A 326 -4.30 -9.48 -14.44
C PHE A 326 -5.25 -8.26 -14.35
N ASN A 327 -4.87 -7.13 -14.97
CA ASN A 327 -5.71 -5.94 -15.12
C ASN A 327 -6.15 -5.34 -13.78
N THR A 328 -5.20 -5.25 -12.86
CA THR A 328 -5.36 -4.52 -11.61
C THR A 328 -4.11 -3.69 -11.30
N PHE A 329 -4.17 -2.89 -10.24
CA PHE A 329 -3.16 -1.90 -9.91
C PHE A 329 -1.99 -2.52 -9.12
N PRO A 330 -0.83 -1.83 -9.06
CA PRO A 330 0.37 -2.35 -8.42
C PRO A 330 0.16 -2.74 -6.97
N ASN A 331 0.87 -3.76 -6.52
CA ASN A 331 0.88 -4.23 -5.15
C ASN A 331 2.07 -3.67 -4.36
N SER A 332 1.89 -3.59 -3.03
CA SER A 332 2.98 -3.37 -2.07
C SER A 332 2.77 -4.21 -0.80
N CYS A 333 3.80 -4.27 0.04
CA CYS A 333 3.69 -4.87 1.37
C CYS A 333 2.76 -4.05 2.26
N PHE A 334 1.94 -4.71 3.08
CA PHE A 334 1.06 -4.03 4.04
C PHE A 334 1.62 -4.05 5.45
N GLY A 335 2.00 -2.87 5.96
CA GLY A 335 2.49 -2.68 7.31
C GLY A 335 1.48 -3.04 8.41
N GLN A 336 0.17 -3.04 8.11
CA GLN A 336 -0.89 -3.49 9.02
C GLN A 336 -0.69 -4.94 9.45
N ASN A 337 -0.09 -5.77 8.60
CA ASN A 337 0.28 -7.14 8.89
C ASN A 337 1.18 -7.25 10.15
N ASN A 338 2.11 -6.31 10.31
CA ASN A 338 3.02 -6.27 11.45
C ASN A 338 2.28 -6.05 12.77
N GLY A 339 1.24 -5.20 12.75
CA GLY A 339 0.37 -4.98 13.90
C GLY A 339 -0.39 -6.25 14.31
N VAL A 340 -0.83 -7.05 13.35
CA VAL A 340 -1.50 -8.33 13.63
C VAL A 340 -0.52 -9.34 14.21
N ILE A 341 0.71 -9.44 13.69
CA ILE A 341 1.76 -10.31 14.23
C ILE A 341 2.05 -9.96 15.69
N GLN A 342 2.27 -8.66 15.99
CA GLN A 342 2.52 -8.18 17.36
C GLN A 342 1.36 -8.49 18.30
N LEU A 343 0.14 -8.37 17.81
CA LEU A 343 -1.06 -8.58 18.61
C LEU A 343 -1.32 -10.04 18.93
N THR A 344 -1.10 -10.91 17.95
CA THR A 344 -1.44 -12.34 18.03
C THR A 344 -0.29 -13.21 18.50
N GLY A 345 0.95 -12.72 18.41
CA GLY A 345 2.15 -13.52 18.61
C GLY A 345 2.36 -14.57 17.52
N VAL A 346 1.70 -14.44 16.36
CA VAL A 346 1.78 -15.42 15.28
C VAL A 346 2.54 -14.83 14.10
N ALA A 347 3.79 -15.25 13.92
CA ALA A 347 4.65 -14.84 12.81
C ALA A 347 4.82 -15.92 11.73
N SER A 348 4.04 -17.01 11.81
CA SER A 348 4.15 -18.16 10.93
C SER A 348 3.81 -17.83 9.47
N ARG A 349 4.75 -18.09 8.56
CA ARG A 349 4.51 -17.91 7.12
C ARG A 349 3.43 -18.84 6.55
N TYR A 350 3.15 -19.96 7.23
CA TYR A 350 2.08 -20.88 6.82
C TYR A 350 0.69 -20.25 7.00
N VAL A 351 0.52 -19.42 8.02
CA VAL A 351 -0.68 -18.59 8.18
C VAL A 351 -0.81 -17.63 6.98
N GLY A 352 0.30 -17.04 6.53
CA GLY A 352 0.32 -16.17 5.36
C GLY A 352 -0.13 -16.86 4.07
N PHE A 353 0.22 -18.12 3.85
CA PHE A 353 -0.29 -18.88 2.70
C PHE A 353 -1.81 -19.09 2.76
N VAL A 354 -2.36 -19.28 3.95
CA VAL A 354 -3.81 -19.41 4.12
C VAL A 354 -4.51 -18.07 3.85
N VAL A 355 -3.96 -16.96 4.34
CA VAL A 355 -4.47 -15.60 4.00
C VAL A 355 -4.44 -15.38 2.50
N ALA A 356 -3.33 -15.71 1.84
CA ALA A 356 -3.17 -15.59 0.40
C ALA A 356 -4.21 -16.42 -0.37
N LEU A 357 -4.45 -17.65 0.06
CA LEU A 357 -5.49 -18.51 -0.53
C LEU A 357 -6.88 -17.91 -0.34
N MET A 358 -7.19 -17.37 0.86
CA MET A 358 -8.45 -16.69 1.12
C MET A 358 -8.64 -15.49 0.18
N LEU A 359 -7.60 -14.67 -0.05
CA LEU A 359 -7.66 -13.54 -0.99
C LEU A 359 -7.91 -14.00 -2.42
N ILE A 360 -7.24 -15.07 -2.87
CA ILE A 360 -7.47 -15.66 -4.21
C ILE A 360 -8.93 -16.09 -4.33
N VAL A 361 -9.43 -16.86 -3.37
CA VAL A 361 -10.81 -17.35 -3.39
C VAL A 361 -11.80 -16.19 -3.43
N LEU A 362 -11.62 -15.18 -2.56
CA LEU A 362 -12.49 -13.99 -2.55
C LEU A 362 -12.45 -13.22 -3.89
N GLY A 363 -11.29 -13.15 -4.54
CA GLY A 363 -11.14 -12.51 -5.84
C GLY A 363 -11.81 -13.28 -6.99
N LEU A 364 -11.97 -14.59 -6.86
CA LEU A 364 -12.66 -15.41 -7.88
C LEU A 364 -14.20 -15.32 -7.80
N PHE A 365 -14.76 -14.80 -6.70
CA PHE A 365 -16.20 -14.63 -6.54
C PHE A 365 -16.64 -13.20 -6.86
N PRO A 366 -17.26 -12.94 -8.03
CA PRO A 366 -17.73 -11.60 -8.43
C PRO A 366 -18.71 -10.96 -7.45
N ALA A 367 -19.44 -11.80 -6.70
CA ALA A 367 -20.36 -11.32 -5.66
C ALA A 367 -19.67 -10.46 -4.59
N VAL A 368 -18.40 -10.77 -4.26
CA VAL A 368 -17.63 -10.00 -3.27
C VAL A 368 -17.32 -8.60 -3.79
N SER A 369 -16.79 -8.49 -5.00
CA SER A 369 -16.49 -7.21 -5.63
C SER A 369 -17.75 -6.40 -5.98
N GLY A 370 -18.82 -7.09 -6.36
CA GLY A 370 -20.14 -6.47 -6.53
C GLY A 370 -20.66 -5.85 -5.24
N PHE A 371 -20.60 -6.57 -4.12
CA PHE A 371 -20.97 -6.01 -2.81
C PHE A 371 -20.13 -4.78 -2.44
N VAL A 372 -18.83 -4.84 -2.68
CA VAL A 372 -17.90 -3.73 -2.37
C VAL A 372 -18.26 -2.45 -3.12
N GLN A 373 -18.71 -2.55 -4.37
CA GLN A 373 -19.14 -1.39 -5.17
C GLN A 373 -20.38 -0.69 -4.63
N HIS A 374 -21.22 -1.40 -3.86
CA HIS A 374 -22.42 -0.82 -3.23
C HIS A 374 -22.11 -0.10 -1.92
N ILE A 375 -20.86 -0.10 -1.47
CA ILE A 375 -20.46 0.66 -0.29
C ILE A 375 -20.49 2.15 -0.64
N PRO A 376 -21.32 2.95 0.05
CA PRO A 376 -21.39 4.38 -0.22
C PRO A 376 -20.07 5.09 0.02
N GLU A 377 -19.76 6.06 -0.84
CA GLU A 377 -18.53 6.87 -0.78
C GLU A 377 -18.25 7.44 0.63
N PRO A 378 -19.24 8.01 1.38
CA PRO A 378 -18.96 8.52 2.71
C PRO A 378 -18.56 7.44 3.73
N VAL A 379 -19.06 6.22 3.59
CA VAL A 379 -18.66 5.08 4.44
C VAL A 379 -17.20 4.73 4.17
N LEU A 380 -16.85 4.62 2.90
CA LEU A 380 -15.48 4.37 2.46
C LEU A 380 -14.55 5.50 2.89
N GLY A 381 -14.99 6.76 2.74
CA GLY A 381 -14.25 7.96 3.14
C GLY A 381 -13.91 8.00 4.63
N GLY A 382 -14.84 7.63 5.49
CA GLY A 382 -14.60 7.54 6.93
C GLY A 382 -13.51 6.51 7.29
N ALA A 383 -13.55 5.34 6.67
CA ALA A 383 -12.55 4.30 6.87
C ALA A 383 -11.18 4.69 6.30
N THR A 384 -11.15 5.22 5.07
CA THR A 384 -9.90 5.58 4.36
C THR A 384 -9.19 6.76 5.00
N LEU A 385 -9.91 7.72 5.57
CA LEU A 385 -9.29 8.83 6.29
C LEU A 385 -8.42 8.34 7.46
N VAL A 386 -8.90 7.35 8.23
CA VAL A 386 -8.12 6.72 9.30
C VAL A 386 -6.90 6.01 8.73
N MET A 387 -7.08 5.27 7.63
CA MET A 387 -5.96 4.55 7.00
C MET A 387 -4.89 5.50 6.50
N PHE A 388 -5.26 6.59 5.82
CA PHE A 388 -4.30 7.60 5.32
C PHE A 388 -3.59 8.33 6.46
N GLY A 389 -4.33 8.67 7.52
CA GLY A 389 -3.73 9.21 8.74
C GLY A 389 -2.72 8.25 9.38
N THR A 390 -3.01 6.95 9.37
CA THR A 390 -2.11 5.92 9.89
C THR A 390 -0.85 5.78 9.02
N ILE A 391 -0.96 5.89 7.68
CA ILE A 391 0.20 5.91 6.77
C ILE A 391 1.07 7.13 7.08
N ALA A 392 0.49 8.33 7.20
CA ALA A 392 1.23 9.54 7.55
C ALA A 392 1.95 9.38 8.92
N ALA A 393 1.27 8.85 9.93
CA ALA A 393 1.84 8.58 11.25
C ALA A 393 2.98 7.54 11.20
N SER A 394 2.89 6.55 10.31
CA SER A 394 3.98 5.59 10.07
C SER A 394 5.21 6.27 9.49
N GLY A 395 5.04 7.22 8.59
CA GLY A 395 6.12 8.07 8.09
C GLY A 395 6.80 8.86 9.21
N VAL A 396 6.02 9.48 10.10
CA VAL A 396 6.55 10.17 11.30
C VAL A 396 7.36 9.21 12.18
N ARG A 397 6.85 8.00 12.40
CA ARG A 397 7.54 6.98 13.22
C ARG A 397 8.86 6.54 12.60
N ILE A 398 8.95 6.43 11.26
CA ILE A 398 10.22 6.10 10.58
C ILE A 398 11.20 7.25 10.73
N VAL A 399 10.77 8.49 10.48
CA VAL A 399 11.62 9.69 10.63
C VAL A 399 12.15 9.84 12.07
N SER A 400 11.33 9.57 13.07
CA SER A 400 11.70 9.71 14.49
C SER A 400 12.74 8.69 14.98
N ARG A 401 13.10 7.68 14.18
CA ARG A 401 14.19 6.76 14.48
C ARG A 401 15.58 7.35 14.20
N GLU A 402 15.65 8.40 13.41
CA GLU A 402 16.86 9.14 13.09
C GLU A 402 16.99 10.37 14.00
N PRO A 403 18.22 10.82 14.35
CA PRO A 403 18.41 12.06 15.06
C PRO A 403 17.88 13.24 14.23
N LEU A 404 16.94 14.00 14.78
CA LEU A 404 16.35 15.17 14.12
C LEU A 404 17.28 16.38 14.23
N ASN A 405 18.47 16.27 13.64
CA ASN A 405 19.43 17.35 13.54
C ASN A 405 19.00 18.42 12.51
N ARG A 406 19.75 19.52 12.41
CA ARG A 406 19.44 20.63 11.48
C ARG A 406 19.31 20.18 10.04
N ARG A 407 20.16 19.24 9.60
CA ARG A 407 20.11 18.64 8.25
C ARG A 407 18.80 17.87 8.03
N ALA A 408 18.45 16.99 8.95
CA ALA A 408 17.23 16.19 8.88
C ALA A 408 15.97 17.09 8.84
N ILE A 409 15.91 18.09 9.71
CA ILE A 409 14.79 19.05 9.75
C ILE A 409 14.66 19.80 8.43
N LEU A 410 15.76 20.22 7.81
CA LEU A 410 15.73 20.92 6.53
C LEU A 410 15.20 20.01 5.39
N ILE A 411 15.65 18.75 5.35
CA ILE A 411 15.17 17.76 4.38
C ILE A 411 13.66 17.55 4.55
N ILE A 412 13.19 17.32 5.76
CA ILE A 412 11.77 17.13 6.07
C ILE A 412 10.96 18.37 5.63
N ALA A 413 11.37 19.56 6.08
CA ALA A 413 10.63 20.78 5.85
C ALA A 413 10.47 21.10 4.36
N LEU A 414 11.57 21.06 3.60
CA LEU A 414 11.52 21.38 2.17
C LEU A 414 10.80 20.30 1.37
N SER A 415 10.98 19.03 1.71
CA SER A 415 10.30 17.95 0.99
C SER A 415 8.79 17.97 1.21
N LEU A 416 8.33 18.24 2.43
CA LEU A 416 6.91 18.42 2.74
C LEU A 416 6.36 19.67 2.05
N ALA A 417 7.07 20.79 2.13
CA ALA A 417 6.63 22.05 1.53
C ALA A 417 6.49 21.93 0.00
N VAL A 418 7.47 21.34 -0.68
CA VAL A 418 7.43 21.14 -2.13
C VAL A 418 6.37 20.10 -2.49
N GLY A 419 6.34 18.94 -1.82
CA GLY A 419 5.41 17.87 -2.12
C GLY A 419 3.95 18.27 -1.93
N LEU A 420 3.59 18.80 -0.77
CA LEU A 420 2.22 19.23 -0.50
C LEU A 420 1.87 20.54 -1.22
N GLY A 421 2.84 21.45 -1.35
CA GLY A 421 2.62 22.73 -2.03
C GLY A 421 2.28 22.57 -3.50
N VAL A 422 3.03 21.73 -4.23
CA VAL A 422 2.79 21.49 -5.65
C VAL A 422 1.45 20.77 -5.88
N SER A 423 1.09 19.83 -5.03
CA SER A 423 -0.21 19.15 -5.15
C SER A 423 -1.41 20.06 -4.90
N GLN A 424 -1.25 21.10 -4.07
CA GLN A 424 -2.30 22.10 -3.81
C GLN A 424 -2.33 23.23 -4.83
N GLN A 425 -1.18 23.58 -5.41
CA GLN A 425 -1.05 24.68 -6.37
C GLN A 425 -0.33 24.20 -7.65
N PRO A 426 -0.94 23.29 -8.43
CA PRO A 426 -0.30 22.74 -9.63
C PRO A 426 -0.02 23.81 -10.69
N GLN A 427 -0.71 24.95 -10.65
CA GLN A 427 -0.50 26.09 -11.55
C GLN A 427 0.91 26.71 -11.44
N ILE A 428 1.64 26.45 -10.33
CA ILE A 428 3.03 26.91 -10.20
C ILE A 428 3.93 26.35 -11.29
N LEU A 429 3.55 25.21 -11.88
CA LEU A 429 4.28 24.54 -12.96
C LEU A 429 3.79 24.94 -14.36
N GLN A 430 2.85 25.89 -14.51
CA GLN A 430 2.20 26.21 -15.79
C GLN A 430 3.16 26.58 -16.94
N PHE A 431 4.31 27.17 -16.63
CA PHE A 431 5.34 27.54 -17.61
C PHE A 431 6.49 26.52 -17.71
N ALA A 432 6.43 25.45 -16.92
CA ALA A 432 7.44 24.40 -16.97
C ALA A 432 7.28 23.55 -18.25
N PRO A 433 8.36 22.95 -18.77
CA PRO A 433 8.28 21.97 -19.85
C PRO A 433 7.34 20.80 -19.47
N GLU A 434 6.67 20.19 -20.45
CA GLU A 434 5.69 19.11 -20.21
C GLU A 434 6.26 17.94 -19.38
N TRP A 435 7.51 17.54 -19.63
CA TRP A 435 8.14 16.49 -18.85
C TRP A 435 8.33 16.87 -17.38
N VAL A 436 8.58 18.17 -17.07
CA VAL A 436 8.66 18.66 -15.68
C VAL A 436 7.29 18.68 -15.05
N LYS A 437 6.27 19.15 -15.77
CA LYS A 437 4.88 19.14 -15.28
C LYS A 437 4.46 17.71 -14.93
N ASN A 438 4.66 16.76 -15.84
CA ASN A 438 4.30 15.36 -15.64
C ASN A 438 5.06 14.74 -14.47
N LEU A 439 6.32 15.11 -14.28
CA LEU A 439 7.17 14.60 -13.21
C LEU A 439 6.78 15.15 -11.83
N LEU A 440 6.58 16.46 -11.73
CA LEU A 440 6.38 17.16 -10.47
C LEU A 440 4.90 17.43 -10.14
N SER A 441 3.96 17.12 -11.03
CA SER A 441 2.52 17.30 -10.78
C SER A 441 2.02 16.43 -9.60
N SER A 442 2.64 15.28 -9.37
CA SER A 442 2.40 14.47 -8.18
C SER A 442 3.19 15.01 -7.00
N GLY A 443 2.50 15.40 -5.93
CA GLY A 443 3.16 15.84 -4.70
C GLY A 443 4.09 14.78 -4.10
N ILE A 444 3.76 13.50 -4.28
CA ILE A 444 4.59 12.36 -3.86
C ILE A 444 5.92 12.36 -4.63
N ALA A 445 5.86 12.52 -5.96
CA ALA A 445 7.06 12.57 -6.79
C ALA A 445 7.88 13.82 -6.50
N ALA A 446 7.26 14.99 -6.45
CA ALA A 446 7.92 16.27 -6.16
C ALA A 446 8.63 16.25 -4.80
N GLY A 447 7.93 15.83 -3.75
CA GLY A 447 8.50 15.75 -2.41
C GLY A 447 9.54 14.64 -2.27
N GLY A 448 9.33 13.48 -2.91
CA GLY A 448 10.26 12.37 -2.91
C GLY A 448 11.59 12.72 -3.59
N ILE A 449 11.53 13.35 -4.78
CA ILE A 449 12.72 13.85 -5.48
C ILE A 449 13.45 14.89 -4.62
N THR A 450 12.70 15.83 -4.03
CA THR A 450 13.29 16.85 -3.15
C THR A 450 14.03 16.21 -1.97
N ALA A 451 13.42 15.19 -1.33
CA ALA A 451 14.06 14.46 -0.23
C ALA A 451 15.35 13.76 -0.66
N ILE A 452 15.33 13.07 -1.81
CA ILE A 452 16.50 12.38 -2.36
C ILE A 452 17.60 13.38 -2.70
N VAL A 453 17.29 14.43 -3.44
CA VAL A 453 18.25 15.45 -3.87
C VAL A 453 18.90 16.14 -2.68
N LEU A 454 18.10 16.57 -1.71
CA LEU A 454 18.64 17.21 -0.49
C LEU A 454 19.48 16.23 0.34
N ASN A 455 19.08 14.97 0.41
CA ASN A 455 19.87 13.96 1.13
C ASN A 455 21.24 13.70 0.48
N LEU A 456 21.35 13.85 -0.84
CA LEU A 456 22.61 13.71 -1.58
C LEU A 456 23.50 14.96 -1.50
N ILE A 457 22.88 16.16 -1.56
CA ILE A 457 23.61 17.44 -1.59
C ILE A 457 24.08 17.87 -0.22
N LEU A 458 23.22 17.71 0.81
CA LEU A 458 23.57 18.12 2.16
C LEU A 458 24.59 17.15 2.79
N PRO A 459 25.74 17.66 3.29
CA PRO A 459 26.74 16.80 3.88
C PRO A 459 26.20 16.12 5.15
N PRO A 460 26.61 14.88 5.45
CA PRO A 460 26.29 14.25 6.72
C PRO A 460 26.90 15.09 7.85
N GLU A 461 26.12 15.38 8.90
CA GLU A 461 26.68 16.00 10.08
C GLU A 461 27.68 15.02 10.72
N LYS A 462 28.84 15.56 11.09
CA LYS A 462 29.83 14.80 11.84
C LYS A 462 29.21 14.46 13.22
N PRO A 463 29.40 13.23 13.71
CA PRO A 463 28.91 12.81 15.00
C PRO A 463 29.45 13.67 16.14
#